data_902bf54275b5cf128ddaf2ff91ad3128
#
_entry.id   902bf54275b5cf128ddaf2ff91ad3128
#
_cell.length_a   1.000
_cell.length_b   1.000
_cell.length_c   1.000
_cell.angle_alpha   90.00
_cell.angle_beta   90.00
_cell.angle_gamma   90.00
#
_symmetry.space_group_name_H-M   'P 1'
#
loop_
_entity.id
_entity.type
_entity.pdbx_description
1 polymer ?
#
loop_
_entity_poly.entity_id
_entity_poly.type
_entity_poly.pdbx_seq_one_letter_code
_entity_poly.pdbx_strand_id
1 'polypeptide(L)'
;MCMGSQKKRTKVSELSEQFELTQILHKKAGKLSGGWQRRLSIAMALISEPRILFLDEPTLGLDVIARSELWDTIRSLKGKITIILTTHYMEEAEELSDHIGIMKAGRLLAIGTAEELKEKAGTDKFEDAFVKIVKEKVK
;
A
#
# COMPACT_ATOMS: atom_id res chain seq x y z
N MET A 1 -21.13 -12.40 8.40
CA MET A 1 -22.22 -12.75 7.46
C MET A 1 -21.60 -13.42 6.25
N CYS A 2 -21.89 -14.70 6.00
CA CYS A 2 -21.32 -15.40 4.84
C CYS A 2 -22.01 -14.93 3.55
N MET A 3 -21.22 -14.38 2.62
CA MET A 3 -21.70 -14.07 1.26
C MET A 3 -22.18 -15.36 0.57
N GLY A 4 -23.35 -15.31 -0.08
CA GLY A 4 -23.84 -16.44 -0.90
C GLY A 4 -22.86 -16.80 -2.02
N SER A 5 -22.84 -18.08 -2.44
CA SER A 5 -21.87 -18.62 -3.44
C SER A 5 -21.83 -17.80 -4.74
N GLN A 6 -22.97 -17.33 -5.22
CA GLN A 6 -23.08 -16.56 -6.46
C GLN A 6 -22.48 -15.15 -6.32
N LYS A 7 -22.71 -14.48 -5.20
CA LYS A 7 -22.12 -13.15 -4.90
C LYS A 7 -20.60 -13.23 -4.80
N LYS A 8 -20.05 -14.32 -4.25
CA LYS A 8 -18.60 -14.55 -4.19
C LYS A 8 -18.00 -14.75 -5.58
N ARG A 9 -18.66 -15.49 -6.47
CA ARG A 9 -18.18 -15.71 -7.85
C ARG A 9 -18.13 -14.41 -8.64
N THR A 10 -19.18 -13.58 -8.55
CA THR A 10 -19.22 -12.26 -9.19
C THR A 10 -18.07 -11.39 -8.67
N LYS A 11 -17.84 -11.36 -7.35
CA LYS A 11 -16.77 -10.58 -6.76
C LYS A 11 -15.38 -11.04 -7.20
N VAL A 12 -15.16 -12.34 -7.30
CA VAL A 12 -13.89 -12.90 -7.82
C VAL A 12 -13.65 -12.47 -9.26
N SER A 13 -14.69 -12.49 -10.12
CA SER A 13 -14.58 -12.03 -11.50
C SER A 13 -14.21 -10.54 -11.58
N GLU A 14 -14.95 -9.69 -10.87
CA GLU A 14 -14.71 -8.25 -10.80
C GLU A 14 -13.27 -7.93 -10.35
N LEU A 15 -12.81 -8.55 -9.26
CA LEU A 15 -11.46 -8.35 -8.75
C LEU A 15 -10.39 -8.90 -9.71
N SER A 16 -10.67 -10.01 -10.38
CA SER A 16 -9.74 -10.57 -11.38
C SER A 16 -9.56 -9.65 -12.58
N GLU A 17 -10.59 -8.96 -13.00
CA GLU A 17 -10.52 -7.94 -14.04
C GLU A 17 -9.82 -6.66 -13.53
N GLN A 18 -10.25 -6.14 -12.38
CA GLN A 18 -9.69 -4.92 -11.79
C GLN A 18 -8.19 -5.01 -11.53
N PHE A 19 -7.69 -6.17 -11.12
CA PHE A 19 -6.27 -6.41 -10.80
C PHE A 19 -5.52 -7.13 -11.92
N GLU A 20 -6.12 -7.23 -13.12
CA GLU A 20 -5.54 -7.87 -14.31
C GLU A 20 -5.13 -9.34 -14.10
N LEU A 21 -5.74 -10.02 -13.13
CA LEU A 21 -5.41 -11.40 -12.77
C LEU A 21 -5.89 -12.43 -13.81
N THR A 22 -6.75 -12.04 -14.75
CA THR A 22 -7.30 -12.92 -15.79
C THR A 22 -6.20 -13.65 -16.58
N GLN A 23 -5.09 -12.97 -16.84
CA GLN A 23 -3.93 -13.52 -17.57
C GLN A 23 -3.13 -14.57 -16.79
N ILE A 24 -3.34 -14.69 -15.48
CA ILE A 24 -2.61 -15.62 -14.61
C ILE A 24 -3.49 -16.68 -13.95
N LEU A 25 -4.80 -16.70 -14.21
CA LEU A 25 -5.75 -17.64 -13.56
C LEU A 25 -5.38 -19.12 -13.73
N HIS A 26 -4.67 -19.48 -14.81
CA HIS A 26 -4.20 -20.83 -15.07
C HIS A 26 -2.88 -21.19 -14.38
N LYS A 27 -2.22 -20.23 -13.73
CA LYS A 27 -0.93 -20.44 -13.07
C LYS A 27 -1.11 -20.75 -11.58
N LYS A 28 -0.24 -21.60 -11.05
CA LYS A 28 -0.16 -21.82 -9.60
C LYS A 28 0.41 -20.58 -8.92
N ALA A 29 -0.20 -20.14 -7.81
CA ALA A 29 0.20 -18.94 -7.08
C ALA A 29 1.70 -18.91 -6.71
N GLY A 30 2.26 -20.05 -6.28
CA GLY A 30 3.68 -20.17 -5.95
C GLY A 30 4.66 -20.05 -7.15
N LYS A 31 4.15 -20.04 -8.39
CA LYS A 31 4.95 -19.84 -9.61
C LYS A 31 4.84 -18.44 -10.19
N LEU A 32 4.09 -17.55 -9.53
CA LEU A 32 3.95 -16.16 -9.92
C LEU A 32 5.17 -15.34 -9.48
N SER A 33 5.49 -14.28 -10.23
CA SER A 33 6.47 -13.29 -9.78
C SER A 33 5.98 -12.58 -8.50
N GLY A 34 6.90 -11.97 -7.75
CA GLY A 34 6.58 -11.27 -6.51
C GLY A 34 5.47 -10.23 -6.67
N GLY A 35 5.48 -9.44 -7.75
CA GLY A 35 4.44 -8.45 -8.05
C GLY A 35 3.06 -9.10 -8.24
N TRP A 36 2.98 -10.18 -9.00
CA TRP A 36 1.72 -10.93 -9.18
C TRP A 36 1.23 -11.58 -7.90
N GLN A 37 2.13 -12.10 -7.07
CA GLN A 37 1.76 -12.63 -5.76
C GLN A 37 1.18 -11.55 -4.85
N ARG A 38 1.76 -10.34 -4.85
CA ARG A 38 1.25 -9.20 -4.07
C ARG A 38 -0.12 -8.74 -4.56
N ARG A 39 -0.32 -8.57 -5.87
CA ARG A 39 -1.64 -8.23 -6.44
C ARG A 39 -2.69 -9.28 -6.09
N LEU A 40 -2.37 -10.57 -6.23
CA LEU A 40 -3.26 -11.66 -5.87
C LEU A 40 -3.63 -11.61 -4.37
N SER A 41 -2.67 -11.38 -3.49
CA SER A 41 -2.91 -11.28 -2.05
C SER A 41 -3.85 -10.11 -1.70
N ILE A 42 -3.67 -8.95 -2.32
CA ILE A 42 -4.57 -7.80 -2.14
C ILE A 42 -5.98 -8.15 -2.65
N ALA A 43 -6.10 -8.72 -3.85
CA ALA A 43 -7.39 -9.11 -4.40
C ALA A 43 -8.12 -10.12 -3.48
N MET A 44 -7.40 -11.10 -2.93
CA MET A 44 -7.96 -12.07 -1.97
C MET A 44 -8.48 -11.37 -0.69
N ALA A 45 -7.74 -10.41 -0.16
CA ALA A 45 -8.18 -9.64 1.01
C ALA A 45 -9.45 -8.84 0.71
N LEU A 46 -9.62 -8.34 -0.52
CA LEU A 46 -10.79 -7.55 -0.93
C LEU A 46 -12.07 -8.37 -1.19
N ILE A 47 -11.97 -9.70 -1.28
CA ILE A 47 -13.16 -10.57 -1.46
C ILE A 47 -14.17 -10.38 -0.32
N SER A 48 -13.70 -10.14 0.89
CA SER A 48 -14.54 -9.92 2.07
C SER A 48 -15.13 -8.51 2.16
N GLU A 49 -14.87 -7.63 1.19
CA GLU A 49 -15.29 -6.23 1.15
C GLU A 49 -14.92 -5.46 2.44
N PRO A 50 -13.63 -5.46 2.83
CA PRO A 50 -13.20 -4.83 4.07
C PRO A 50 -13.34 -3.30 3.97
N ARG A 51 -13.55 -2.65 5.11
CA ARG A 51 -13.51 -1.18 5.21
C ARG A 51 -12.09 -0.66 5.41
N ILE A 52 -11.21 -1.50 5.93
CA ILE A 52 -9.79 -1.19 6.20
C ILE A 52 -8.93 -2.32 5.65
N LEU A 53 -7.90 -1.97 4.91
CA LEU A 53 -6.88 -2.88 4.40
C LEU A 53 -5.52 -2.51 4.98
N PHE A 54 -4.85 -3.47 5.59
CA PHE A 54 -3.48 -3.31 6.07
C PHE A 54 -2.49 -3.88 5.05
N LEU A 55 -1.52 -3.08 4.65
CA LEU A 55 -0.44 -3.45 3.75
C LEU A 55 0.90 -3.25 4.46
N ASP A 56 1.55 -4.33 4.83
CA ASP A 56 2.84 -4.30 5.50
C ASP A 56 3.96 -4.50 4.47
N GLU A 57 4.76 -3.45 4.24
CA GLU A 57 5.88 -3.42 3.29
C GLU A 57 5.51 -4.00 1.91
N PRO A 58 4.44 -3.52 1.23
CA PRO A 58 3.86 -4.22 0.08
C PRO A 58 4.80 -4.34 -1.11
N THR A 59 5.73 -3.40 -1.28
CA THR A 59 6.67 -3.38 -2.42
C THR A 59 8.06 -3.91 -2.10
N LEU A 60 8.26 -4.40 -0.88
CA LEU A 60 9.56 -4.94 -0.47
C LEU A 60 9.99 -6.09 -1.38
N GLY A 61 11.21 -5.96 -1.94
CA GLY A 61 11.82 -6.96 -2.82
C GLY A 61 11.32 -6.94 -4.27
N LEU A 62 10.46 -5.98 -4.65
CA LEU A 62 10.04 -5.79 -6.03
C LEU A 62 11.03 -4.91 -6.80
N ASP A 63 11.20 -5.21 -8.09
CA ASP A 63 11.88 -4.31 -9.02
C ASP A 63 11.05 -3.04 -9.29
N VAL A 64 11.65 -2.07 -9.99
CA VAL A 64 11.04 -0.76 -10.24
C VAL A 64 9.70 -0.86 -11.00
N ILE A 65 9.62 -1.76 -11.99
CA ILE A 65 8.41 -1.92 -12.81
C ILE A 65 7.29 -2.55 -11.98
N ALA A 66 7.56 -3.67 -11.30
CA ALA A 66 6.59 -4.34 -10.45
C ALA A 66 6.09 -3.45 -9.29
N ARG A 67 6.99 -2.59 -8.75
CA ARG A 67 6.63 -1.58 -7.74
C ARG A 67 5.66 -0.56 -8.31
N SER A 68 5.96 0.03 -9.46
CA SER A 68 5.10 1.02 -10.11
C SER A 68 3.70 0.45 -10.40
N GLU A 69 3.66 -0.76 -10.94
CA GLU A 69 2.39 -1.44 -11.22
C GLU A 69 1.58 -1.75 -9.94
N LEU A 70 2.26 -2.09 -8.83
CA LEU A 70 1.59 -2.30 -7.56
C LEU A 70 1.08 -0.99 -6.95
N TRP A 71 1.82 0.12 -7.13
CA TRP A 71 1.36 1.46 -6.73
C TRP A 71 0.09 1.86 -7.47
N ASP A 72 0.00 1.62 -8.77
CA ASP A 72 -1.22 1.88 -9.54
C ASP A 72 -2.40 1.05 -9.03
N THR A 73 -2.13 -0.20 -8.67
CA THR A 73 -3.11 -1.06 -8.03
C THR A 73 -3.62 -0.46 -6.71
N ILE A 74 -2.71 -0.01 -5.82
CA ILE A 74 -3.06 0.60 -4.54
C ILE A 74 -3.81 1.93 -4.76
N ARG A 75 -3.36 2.77 -5.70
CA ARG A 75 -4.03 4.03 -6.07
C ARG A 75 -5.47 3.79 -6.52
N SER A 76 -5.75 2.71 -7.24
CA SER A 76 -7.12 2.37 -7.69
C SER A 76 -8.10 2.10 -6.54
N LEU A 77 -7.59 1.83 -5.35
CA LEU A 77 -8.38 1.60 -4.13
C LEU A 77 -8.62 2.87 -3.30
N LYS A 78 -7.88 3.95 -3.57
CA LYS A 78 -8.04 5.22 -2.84
C LYS A 78 -9.48 5.74 -2.98
N GLY A 79 -10.03 6.25 -1.88
CA GLY A 79 -11.41 6.73 -1.81
C GLY A 79 -12.49 5.65 -1.72
N LYS A 80 -12.14 4.37 -1.91
CA LYS A 80 -13.07 3.23 -1.79
C LYS A 80 -12.98 2.54 -0.44
N ILE A 81 -11.77 2.39 0.08
CA ILE A 81 -11.49 1.80 1.38
C ILE A 81 -10.37 2.58 2.08
N THR A 82 -10.29 2.45 3.40
CA THR A 82 -9.15 2.97 4.16
C THR A 82 -7.98 2.00 4.04
N ILE A 83 -6.80 2.51 3.65
CA ILE A 83 -5.57 1.70 3.56
C ILE A 83 -4.60 2.19 4.62
N ILE A 84 -4.10 1.26 5.43
CA ILE A 84 -3.00 1.50 6.36
C ILE A 84 -1.78 0.77 5.79
N LEU A 85 -0.80 1.56 5.35
CA LEU A 85 0.41 1.10 4.70
C LEU A 85 1.60 1.29 5.62
N THR A 86 2.43 0.27 5.81
CA THR A 86 3.76 0.44 6.41
C THR A 86 4.82 0.35 5.32
N THR A 87 5.82 1.19 5.39
CA THR A 87 6.96 1.17 4.47
C THR A 87 8.17 1.88 5.07
N HIS A 88 9.35 1.50 4.62
CA HIS A 88 10.59 2.23 4.87
C HIS A 88 11.07 3.00 3.62
N TYR A 89 10.34 2.92 2.52
CA TYR A 89 10.60 3.69 1.31
C TYR A 89 9.90 5.05 1.39
N MET A 90 10.67 6.12 1.48
CA MET A 90 10.13 7.49 1.62
C MET A 90 9.31 7.91 0.42
N GLU A 91 9.76 7.53 -0.79
CA GLU A 91 9.04 7.77 -2.04
C GLU A 91 7.66 7.09 -2.04
N GLU A 92 7.55 5.85 -1.58
CA GLU A 92 6.28 5.14 -1.47
C GLU A 92 5.32 5.83 -0.49
N ALA A 93 5.84 6.27 0.65
CA ALA A 93 5.05 7.01 1.63
C ALA A 93 4.52 8.34 1.04
N GLU A 94 5.38 9.10 0.35
CA GLU A 94 5.01 10.37 -0.26
C GLU A 94 3.99 10.20 -1.39
N GLU A 95 4.19 9.20 -2.27
CA GLU A 95 3.35 8.98 -3.45
C GLU A 95 1.97 8.37 -3.16
N LEU A 96 1.88 7.50 -2.16
CA LEU A 96 0.66 6.74 -1.91
C LEU A 96 -0.20 7.26 -0.77
N SER A 97 0.36 8.01 0.17
CA SER A 97 -0.35 8.35 1.40
C SER A 97 -1.00 9.71 1.36
N ASP A 98 -2.20 9.82 1.93
CA ASP A 98 -2.85 11.11 2.19
C ASP A 98 -2.32 11.72 3.49
N HIS A 99 -1.98 10.87 4.47
CA HIS A 99 -1.33 11.26 5.73
C HIS A 99 -0.23 10.26 6.06
N ILE A 100 0.88 10.76 6.57
CA ILE A 100 2.07 9.98 6.90
C ILE A 100 2.34 10.08 8.39
N GLY A 101 2.48 8.96 9.05
CA GLY A 101 2.94 8.84 10.43
C GLY A 101 4.42 8.45 10.48
N ILE A 102 5.28 9.29 11.02
CA ILE A 102 6.70 8.96 11.24
C ILE A 102 6.84 8.30 12.59
N MET A 103 7.33 7.05 12.58
CA MET A 103 7.51 6.24 13.78
C MET A 103 8.98 5.92 14.02
N LYS A 104 9.38 5.89 15.30
CA LYS A 104 10.69 5.36 15.73
C LYS A 104 10.60 4.77 17.12
N ALA A 105 11.22 3.61 17.30
CA ALA A 105 11.25 2.90 18.58
C ALA A 105 9.87 2.75 19.24
N GLY A 106 8.84 2.38 18.44
CA GLY A 106 7.47 2.21 18.91
C GLY A 106 6.70 3.50 19.22
N ARG A 107 7.27 4.68 18.92
CA ARG A 107 6.64 5.99 19.17
C ARG A 107 6.30 6.68 17.88
N LEU A 108 5.12 7.29 17.80
CA LEU A 108 4.73 8.20 16.74
C LEU A 108 5.36 9.58 17.00
N LEU A 109 6.27 9.99 16.13
CA LEU A 109 7.03 11.25 16.26
C LEU A 109 6.33 12.43 15.61
N ALA A 110 5.70 12.21 14.46
CA ALA A 110 4.94 13.20 13.72
C ALA A 110 3.87 12.53 12.86
N ILE A 111 2.82 13.28 12.55
CA ILE A 111 1.79 12.90 11.59
C ILE A 111 1.37 14.14 10.80
N GLY A 112 1.10 13.97 9.51
CA GLY A 112 0.63 15.03 8.61
C GLY A 112 0.71 14.58 7.16
N THR A 113 0.35 15.48 6.23
CA THR A 113 0.63 15.29 4.81
C THR A 113 2.13 15.37 4.54
N ALA A 114 2.60 14.93 3.38
CA ALA A 114 4.00 15.06 3.00
C ALA A 114 4.44 16.53 3.02
N GLU A 115 3.58 17.43 2.51
CA GLU A 115 3.82 18.88 2.46
C GLU A 115 3.93 19.48 3.86
N GLU A 116 3.00 19.18 4.76
CA GLU A 116 3.05 19.65 6.15
C GLU A 116 4.31 19.20 6.89
N LEU A 117 4.75 17.96 6.64
CA LEU A 117 5.97 17.43 7.25
C LEU A 117 7.24 18.05 6.67
N LYS A 118 7.26 18.32 5.34
CA LYS A 118 8.35 19.07 4.68
C LYS A 118 8.43 20.49 5.20
N GLU A 119 7.32 21.20 5.27
CA GLU A 119 7.26 22.58 5.79
C GLU A 119 7.73 22.65 7.26
N LYS A 120 7.24 21.75 8.10
CA LYS A 120 7.64 21.66 9.51
C LYS A 120 9.13 21.42 9.70
N ALA A 121 9.74 20.65 8.81
CA ALA A 121 11.17 20.37 8.83
C ALA A 121 12.01 21.46 8.11
N GLY A 122 11.37 22.39 7.39
CA GLY A 122 12.05 23.42 6.61
C GLY A 122 12.89 22.83 5.48
N THR A 123 12.30 21.95 4.68
CA THR A 123 12.96 21.26 3.56
C THR A 123 11.98 20.94 2.46
N ASP A 124 12.46 20.88 1.21
CA ASP A 124 11.64 20.57 0.05
C ASP A 124 11.54 19.06 -0.25
N LYS A 125 12.44 18.26 0.34
CA LYS A 125 12.47 16.81 0.15
C LYS A 125 11.94 16.08 1.38
N PHE A 126 11.02 15.13 1.15
CA PHE A 126 10.41 14.34 2.22
C PHE A 126 11.44 13.47 2.98
N GLU A 127 12.43 12.90 2.28
CA GLU A 127 13.50 12.13 2.90
C GLU A 127 14.31 12.98 3.92
N ASP A 128 14.62 14.21 3.55
CA ASP A 128 15.32 15.16 4.46
C ASP A 128 14.42 15.54 5.64
N ALA A 129 13.12 15.71 5.41
CA ALA A 129 12.15 15.98 6.46
C ALA A 129 12.10 14.82 7.47
N PHE A 130 12.02 13.60 6.98
CA PHE A 130 12.06 12.39 7.80
C PHE A 130 13.31 12.35 8.69
N VAL A 131 14.49 12.54 8.09
CA VAL A 131 15.77 12.52 8.83
C VAL A 131 15.82 13.59 9.93
N LYS A 132 15.37 14.82 9.63
CA LYS A 132 15.33 15.92 10.60
C LYS A 132 14.41 15.61 11.77
N ILE A 133 13.15 15.23 11.47
CA ILE A 133 12.12 14.92 12.48
C ILE A 133 12.61 13.80 13.41
N VAL A 134 13.21 12.75 12.83
CA VAL A 134 13.73 11.62 13.60
C VAL A 134 14.91 12.03 14.49
N LYS A 135 15.83 12.89 14.01
CA LYS A 135 16.99 13.34 14.78
C LYS A 135 16.60 14.31 15.90
N GLU A 136 15.67 15.22 15.67
CA GLU A 136 15.24 16.23 16.66
C GLU A 136 14.43 15.64 17.80
N LYS A 137 13.59 14.65 17.51
CA LYS A 137 12.70 14.02 18.51
C LYS A 137 13.33 12.87 19.31
N VAL A 138 14.58 12.50 19.00
CA VAL A 138 15.32 11.41 19.66
C VAL A 138 16.40 11.97 20.62
N LYS A 139 16.57 13.29 20.65
CA LYS A 139 17.29 13.96 21.71
C LYS A 139 16.34 14.12 22.89
#